data_1e1a079c82745b2fe49f0f53bcc0f43e
#
_entry.id   1e1a079c82745b2fe49f0f53bcc0f43e
#
_cell.length_a   1.000
_cell.length_b   1.000
_cell.length_c   1.000
_cell.angle_alpha   90.00
_cell.angle_beta   90.00
_cell.angle_gamma   90.00
#
_symmetry.space_group_name_H-M   'P 1'
#
loop_
_entity.id
_entity.type
_entity.pdbx_description
1 polymer ?
#
loop_
_entity_poly.entity_id
_entity_poly.type
_entity_poly.pdbx_seq_one_letter_code
_entity_poly.pdbx_strand_id
1 'polypeptide(L)' 'LDCLDATVAPGVANIESAFNGFNMDEVRKLIQSLKGKNVIGGDVACLMPTKDNPNNITSMVAASVMFEIICLISLNLNK' A
#
# COMPACT_ATOMS: atom_id res chain seq x y z
N LEU A 1 -4.44 -3.51 -1.10
CA LEU A 1 -3.29 -4.34 -0.66
C LEU A 1 -3.18 -5.68 -1.38
N ASP A 2 -4.27 -6.13 -1.99
CA ASP A 2 -4.30 -7.45 -2.67
C ASP A 2 -3.35 -7.52 -3.86
N CYS A 3 -2.94 -6.39 -4.41
CA CYS A 3 -2.00 -6.36 -5.53
C CYS A 3 -0.55 -6.64 -5.10
N LEU A 4 -0.27 -6.59 -3.81
CA LEU A 4 1.06 -6.91 -3.27
C LEU A 4 1.26 -8.42 -3.22
N ASP A 5 2.50 -8.86 -3.43
CA ASP A 5 2.85 -10.26 -3.32
C ASP A 5 2.56 -10.80 -1.91
N ALA A 6 2.14 -12.05 -1.81
CA ALA A 6 1.79 -12.67 -0.53
C ALA A 6 2.99 -12.75 0.43
N THR A 7 4.22 -12.72 -0.08
CA THR A 7 5.42 -12.68 0.76
C THR A 7 5.63 -11.31 1.39
N VAL A 8 5.05 -10.26 0.81
CA VAL A 8 5.16 -8.88 1.29
C VAL A 8 3.99 -8.54 2.21
N ALA A 9 2.79 -8.94 1.84
CA ALA A 9 1.57 -8.60 2.56
C ALA A 9 0.64 -9.82 2.65
N PRO A 10 0.92 -10.77 3.57
CA PRO A 10 0.10 -11.98 3.71
C PRO A 10 -1.27 -11.74 4.35
N GLY A 11 -1.44 -10.69 5.14
CA GLY A 11 -2.66 -10.39 5.87
C GLY A 11 -3.69 -9.64 5.04
N VAL A 12 -4.08 -10.16 3.88
CA VAL A 12 -5.05 -9.55 2.98
C VAL A 12 -6.25 -10.47 2.75
N ALA A 13 -7.36 -9.88 2.33
CA ALA A 13 -8.62 -10.58 2.17
C ALA A 13 -8.60 -11.59 1.01
N ASN A 14 -7.88 -11.32 -0.06
CA ASN A 14 -7.83 -12.16 -1.26
C ASN A 14 -6.40 -12.62 -1.54
N ILE A 15 -6.06 -13.83 -1.05
CA ILE A 15 -4.73 -14.40 -1.19
C ILE A 15 -4.43 -14.83 -2.63
N GLU A 16 -5.44 -15.23 -3.39
CA GLU A 16 -5.25 -15.79 -4.73
C GLU A 16 -4.60 -14.81 -5.69
N SER A 17 -4.94 -13.52 -5.58
CA SER A 17 -4.38 -12.50 -6.45
C SER A 17 -2.98 -12.03 -6.02
N ALA A 18 -2.50 -12.50 -4.86
CA ALA A 18 -1.26 -11.99 -4.27
C ALA A 18 0.01 -12.76 -4.68
N PHE A 19 -0.13 -13.88 -5.39
CA PHE A 19 1.04 -14.61 -5.89
C PHE A 19 1.54 -13.93 -7.17
N ASN A 20 2.85 -13.67 -7.23
CA ASN A 20 3.49 -12.88 -8.30
C ASN A 20 2.99 -11.44 -8.34
N GLY A 21 2.62 -10.89 -7.18
CA GLY A 21 2.18 -9.51 -7.05
C GLY A 21 3.35 -8.53 -6.93
N PHE A 22 3.01 -7.27 -6.73
CA PHE A 22 3.99 -6.20 -6.57
C PHE A 22 4.75 -6.34 -5.25
N ASN A 23 6.03 -6.01 -5.26
CA ASN A 23 6.78 -5.78 -4.02
C ASN A 23 6.62 -4.32 -3.56
N MET A 24 7.10 -4.02 -2.35
CA MET A 24 6.94 -2.66 -1.79
C MET A 24 7.68 -1.60 -2.60
N ASP A 25 8.84 -1.93 -3.15
CA ASP A 25 9.60 -0.97 -3.93
C ASP A 25 8.86 -0.58 -5.20
N GLU A 26 8.24 -1.55 -5.87
CA GLU A 26 7.43 -1.31 -7.05
C GLU A 26 6.20 -0.44 -6.74
N VAL A 27 5.49 -0.75 -5.65
CA VAL A 27 4.31 0.01 -5.23
C VAL A 27 4.69 1.43 -4.85
N ARG A 28 5.78 1.60 -4.10
CA ARG A 28 6.27 2.93 -3.72
C ARG A 28 6.60 3.77 -4.94
N LYS A 29 7.26 3.19 -5.92
CA LYS A 29 7.58 3.88 -7.18
C LYS A 29 6.34 4.27 -7.95
N LEU A 30 5.35 3.37 -8.02
CA LEU A 30 4.08 3.67 -8.67
C LEU A 30 3.36 4.86 -8.00
N ILE A 31 3.28 4.86 -6.69
CA ILE A 31 2.64 5.93 -5.94
C ILE A 31 3.41 7.24 -6.13
N GLN A 32 4.72 7.20 -6.02
CA GLN A 32 5.57 8.40 -6.17
C GLN A 32 5.54 8.94 -7.61
N SER A 33 5.23 8.12 -8.59
CA SER A 33 5.08 8.58 -9.98
C SER A 33 3.90 9.55 -10.15
N LEU A 34 2.98 9.58 -9.20
CA LEU A 34 1.86 10.52 -9.19
C LEU A 34 2.22 11.89 -8.63
N LYS A 35 3.46 12.08 -8.23
CA LYS A 35 3.96 13.38 -7.75
C LYS A 35 3.75 14.44 -8.84
N GLY A 36 3.20 15.57 -8.46
CA GLY A 36 2.85 16.62 -9.40
C GLY A 36 1.44 16.54 -9.96
N LYS A 37 0.74 15.42 -9.73
CA LYS A 37 -0.68 15.28 -10.10
C LYS A 37 -1.56 15.86 -8.99
N ASN A 38 -2.82 16.11 -9.33
CA ASN A 38 -3.79 16.65 -8.38
C ASN A 38 -4.40 15.55 -7.53
N VAL A 39 -3.61 15.01 -6.59
CA VAL A 39 -4.04 13.93 -5.70
C VAL A 39 -4.78 14.55 -4.51
N ILE A 40 -6.07 14.22 -4.37
CA ILE A 40 -6.94 14.80 -3.34
C ILE A 40 -7.36 13.81 -2.27
N GLY A 41 -7.12 12.53 -2.47
CA GLY A 41 -7.47 11.50 -1.49
C GLY A 41 -6.92 10.15 -1.90
N GLY A 42 -7.10 9.18 -1.04
CA GLY A 42 -6.70 7.81 -1.29
C GLY A 42 -7.28 6.88 -0.24
N ASP A 43 -7.14 5.59 -0.48
CA ASP A 43 -7.71 4.55 0.36
C ASP A 43 -6.78 3.35 0.42
N VAL A 44 -6.69 2.71 1.58
CA VAL A 44 -5.94 1.46 1.78
C VAL A 44 -6.93 0.42 2.26
N ALA A 45 -7.18 -0.58 1.43
CA ALA A 45 -8.24 -1.55 1.64
C ALA A 45 -7.71 -2.97 1.72
N CYS A 46 -8.58 -3.89 2.18
CA CYS A 46 -8.37 -5.33 2.19
C CYS A 46 -7.34 -5.83 3.21
N LEU A 47 -7.02 -5.04 4.23
CA LEU A 47 -6.24 -5.53 5.36
C LEU A 47 -7.06 -6.50 6.21
N MET A 48 -6.50 -7.69 6.46
CA MET A 48 -7.10 -8.72 7.32
C MET A 48 -6.12 -9.01 8.46
N PRO A 49 -6.22 -8.30 9.60
CA PRO A 49 -5.26 -8.47 10.71
C PRO A 49 -5.19 -9.90 11.24
N THR A 50 -6.29 -10.65 11.16
CA THR A 50 -6.34 -12.06 11.61
C THR A 50 -5.52 -12.98 10.71
N LYS A 51 -5.20 -12.55 9.48
CA LYS A 51 -4.37 -13.31 8.53
C LYS A 51 -2.93 -12.81 8.47
N ASP A 52 -2.63 -11.73 9.20
CA ASP A 52 -1.28 -11.18 9.22
C ASP A 52 -0.36 -12.09 10.03
N ASN A 53 0.96 -11.95 9.81
CA ASN A 53 1.92 -12.69 10.60
C ASN A 53 2.04 -12.12 12.01
N PRO A 54 2.71 -12.84 12.96
CA PRO A 54 2.84 -12.37 14.34
C PRO A 54 3.55 -11.02 14.48
N ASN A 55 4.33 -10.62 13.48
CA ASN A 55 5.04 -9.34 13.47
C ASN A 55 4.22 -8.20 12.86
N ASN A 56 2.97 -8.46 12.47
CA ASN A 56 2.06 -7.47 11.88
C ASN A 56 2.66 -6.78 10.64
N ILE A 57 3.35 -7.54 9.79
CA ILE A 57 4.05 -6.97 8.65
C ILE A 57 3.09 -6.32 7.64
N THR A 58 1.92 -6.93 7.42
CA THR A 58 0.92 -6.38 6.50
C THR A 58 0.35 -5.06 7.02
N SER A 59 0.11 -4.97 8.34
CA SER A 59 -0.33 -3.72 8.97
C SER A 59 0.71 -2.62 8.80
N MET A 60 1.99 -2.95 8.93
CA MET A 60 3.08 -2.00 8.73
C MET A 60 3.18 -1.57 7.27
N VAL A 61 2.99 -2.50 6.33
CA VAL A 61 2.94 -2.21 4.90
C VAL A 61 1.78 -1.28 4.59
N ALA A 62 0.60 -1.55 5.14
CA ALA A 62 -0.58 -0.70 4.97
C ALA A 62 -0.32 0.73 5.46
N ALA A 63 0.33 0.86 6.61
CA ALA A 63 0.70 2.16 7.17
C ALA A 63 1.69 2.90 6.25
N SER A 64 2.66 2.19 5.69
CA SER A 64 3.64 2.78 4.76
C SER A 64 2.98 3.26 3.48
N VAL A 65 2.05 2.51 2.92
CA VAL A 65 1.30 2.90 1.73
C VAL A 65 0.45 4.15 2.04
N MET A 66 -0.23 4.16 3.18
CA MET A 66 -1.02 5.31 3.61
C MET A 66 -0.14 6.55 3.76
N PHE A 67 1.04 6.41 4.33
CA PHE A 67 2.01 7.51 4.46
C PHE A 67 2.38 8.11 3.10
N GLU A 68 2.65 7.25 2.11
CA GLU A 68 2.98 7.71 0.76
C GLU A 68 1.81 8.50 0.14
N ILE A 69 0.58 8.04 0.34
CA ILE A 69 -0.62 8.74 -0.13
C ILE A 69 -0.76 10.11 0.54
N ILE A 70 -0.54 10.17 1.86
CA ILE A 70 -0.59 11.42 2.62
C ILE A 70 0.46 12.40 2.10
N CYS A 71 1.65 11.92 1.80
CA CYS A 71 2.71 12.75 1.23
C CYS A 71 2.30 13.34 -0.13
N LEU A 72 1.65 12.57 -0.99
CA LEU A 72 1.16 13.06 -2.28
C LEU A 72 0.12 14.16 -2.10
N ILE A 73 -0.81 13.98 -1.18
CA ILE A 73 -1.86 14.97 -0.90
C ILE A 73 -1.21 16.25 -0.36
N SER A 74 -0.26 16.12 0.56
CA SER A 74 0.45 17.26 1.15
C SER A 74 1.21 18.04 0.08
N LEU A 75 1.92 17.35 -0.81
CA LEU A 75 2.63 17.99 -1.92
C LEU A 75 1.67 18.73 -2.86
N ASN A 76 0.49 18.17 -3.10
CA ASN A 76 -0.53 18.80 -3.94
C ASN A 76 -1.07 20.09 -3.30
N LEU A 77 -1.31 20.08 -1.99
CA LEU A 77 -1.83 21.23 -1.26
C LEU A 77 -0.83 22.39 -1.20
N ASN A 78 0.46 22.09 -1.29
CA ASN A 78 1.53 23.08 -1.19
C ASN A 78 2.06 23.57 -2.55
N LYS A 79 1.31 23.33 -3.60
CA LYS A 79 1.66 23.83 -4.94
C LYS A 79 1.50 25.34 -5.04
#